data_7c7d2f414f568e239a221992d278b4b8
#
_entry.id   7c7d2f414f568e239a221992d278b4b8
#
_cell.length_a   1.000
_cell.length_b   1.000
_cell.length_c   1.000
_cell.angle_alpha   90.00
_cell.angle_beta   90.00
_cell.angle_gamma   90.00
#
_symmetry.space_group_name_H-M   'P 1'
#
loop_
_entity.id
_entity.type
_entity.pdbx_description
1 polymer ?
#
loop_
_entity_poly.entity_id
_entity_poly.type
_entity_poly.pdbx_seq_one_letter_code
_entity_poly.pdbx_strand_id
1 'polypeptide(L)'
;MAAGFVSSLVLWEIILRVAVEASQGIEDHPALGKIDSPGLMIHTREGFNRTQLNSLGMRGPEPAPKQPGDYRILLLGDSFTRADEVSDGLGFSDRLQAHFVTEYKKSNRLHYDPSDQLLMTAGVSRQITEKVGVINAGKPSASPAGYLYAANFHKEKFAPDATVIQLTEHDFTMDMGNEYSEFYLEKTDEKTGDKAGANAYAVRHNKDFGSADPLAQKVSDKLPALKSLFTLSTLRLGGRNLSAALSPAETTEAEAVLSAAEEAKIQAEDAAMIDWTLRQLNETFPNVVIVFIPAMNYQDAGPTSSVPRNAAIEKRLAEETAAQDIPFINMRSDFRKHYAKEGTHLKGFSNTLPGEGHLNSRGHQLVARRLIEFFSRPDSPLRQS
;
A
#
# COMPACT_ATOMS: atom_id res chain seq x y z
N MET A 1 -6.16 44.98 11.90
CA MET A 1 -5.46 43.70 11.91
C MET A 1 -6.38 42.51 11.57
N ALA A 2 -7.52 42.28 12.21
CA ALA A 2 -8.41 41.16 11.90
C ALA A 2 -8.91 41.12 10.44
N ALA A 3 -9.32 42.27 9.88
CA ALA A 3 -9.79 42.35 8.49
C ALA A 3 -8.69 41.98 7.47
N GLY A 4 -7.44 42.39 7.71
CA GLY A 4 -6.33 42.02 6.83
C GLY A 4 -5.99 40.54 6.88
N PHE A 5 -6.10 39.92 8.06
CA PHE A 5 -5.92 38.49 8.21
C PHE A 5 -6.99 37.66 7.48
N VAL A 6 -8.27 38.07 7.61
CA VAL A 6 -9.38 37.43 6.89
C VAL A 6 -9.22 37.59 5.38
N SER A 7 -8.87 38.79 4.92
CA SER A 7 -8.64 39.03 3.48
C SER A 7 -7.48 38.19 2.93
N SER A 8 -6.40 38.03 3.68
CA SER A 8 -5.28 37.14 3.25
C SER A 8 -5.66 35.69 3.21
N LEU A 9 -6.50 35.18 4.13
CA LEU A 9 -7.02 33.82 4.09
C LEU A 9 -7.91 33.59 2.87
N VAL A 10 -8.81 34.55 2.56
CA VAL A 10 -9.67 34.46 1.38
C VAL A 10 -8.86 34.51 0.08
N LEU A 11 -7.88 35.42 -0.01
CA LEU A 11 -6.99 35.49 -1.16
C LEU A 11 -6.19 34.18 -1.32
N TRP A 12 -5.68 33.62 -0.23
CA TRP A 12 -4.95 32.36 -0.23
C TRP A 12 -5.83 31.19 -0.65
N GLU A 13 -7.08 31.14 -0.18
CA GLU A 13 -8.07 30.15 -0.60
C GLU A 13 -8.33 30.23 -2.11
N ILE A 14 -8.47 31.44 -2.67
CA ILE A 14 -8.66 31.65 -4.11
C ILE A 14 -7.42 31.18 -4.89
N ILE A 15 -6.23 31.56 -4.45
CA ILE A 15 -4.97 31.12 -5.08
C ILE A 15 -4.86 29.61 -5.08
N LEU A 16 -5.15 28.95 -3.95
CA LEU A 16 -5.08 27.51 -3.85
C LEU A 16 -6.11 26.80 -4.72
N ARG A 17 -7.33 27.33 -4.84
CA ARG A 17 -8.34 26.77 -5.75
C ARG A 17 -7.95 26.89 -7.22
N VAL A 18 -7.24 27.94 -7.59
CA VAL A 18 -6.79 28.18 -8.96
C VAL A 18 -5.50 27.42 -9.28
N ALA A 19 -4.57 27.40 -8.32
CA ALA A 19 -3.24 26.81 -8.50
C ALA A 19 -3.14 25.33 -8.13
N VAL A 20 -4.03 24.89 -7.22
CA VAL A 20 -4.06 23.52 -6.71
C VAL A 20 -5.49 23.03 -6.84
N GLU A 21 -5.76 22.13 -7.76
CA GLU A 21 -7.05 21.43 -7.78
C GLU A 21 -7.29 20.78 -6.41
N ALA A 22 -8.49 20.97 -5.89
CA ALA A 22 -8.84 20.54 -4.56
C ALA A 22 -8.55 19.04 -4.35
N SER A 23 -8.09 18.72 -3.14
CA SER A 23 -7.85 17.35 -2.75
C SER A 23 -9.08 16.48 -3.02
N GLN A 24 -8.83 15.27 -3.49
CA GLN A 24 -9.81 14.24 -3.81
C GLN A 24 -10.83 14.05 -2.68
N GLY A 25 -12.09 13.97 -3.03
CA GLY A 25 -13.12 13.47 -2.14
C GLY A 25 -12.94 11.98 -1.86
N ILE A 26 -13.78 11.46 -0.99
CA ILE A 26 -13.93 10.02 -0.76
C ILE A 26 -15.34 9.63 -1.23
N GLU A 27 -15.44 8.57 -2.00
CA GLU A 27 -16.69 8.02 -2.52
C GLU A 27 -16.91 6.61 -1.99
N ASP A 28 -18.16 6.23 -1.76
CA ASP A 28 -18.51 4.87 -1.38
C ASP A 28 -18.73 4.02 -2.63
N HIS A 29 -17.89 3.02 -2.82
CA HIS A 29 -18.02 2.04 -3.89
C HIS A 29 -18.59 0.73 -3.33
N PRO A 30 -19.66 0.16 -3.93
CA PRO A 30 -20.38 -0.98 -3.34
C PRO A 30 -19.53 -2.24 -3.14
N ALA A 31 -18.47 -2.42 -3.93
CA ALA A 31 -17.60 -3.59 -3.87
C ALA A 31 -16.18 -3.31 -3.34
N LEU A 32 -15.77 -2.05 -3.24
CA LEU A 32 -14.44 -1.67 -2.79
C LEU A 32 -14.46 -0.89 -1.47
N GLY A 33 -15.65 -0.56 -0.97
CA GLY A 33 -15.81 0.35 0.18
C GLY A 33 -15.45 1.79 -0.18
N LYS A 34 -14.83 2.52 0.72
CA LYS A 34 -14.43 3.91 0.48
C LYS A 34 -13.24 3.98 -0.46
N ILE A 35 -13.41 4.69 -1.57
CA ILE A 35 -12.36 4.96 -2.56
C ILE A 35 -12.10 6.46 -2.65
N ASP A 36 -10.90 6.84 -3.06
CA ASP A 36 -10.66 8.24 -3.42
C ASP A 36 -11.37 8.56 -4.74
N SER A 37 -12.00 9.74 -4.81
CA SER A 37 -12.66 10.19 -6.02
C SER A 37 -11.68 10.25 -7.21
N PRO A 38 -12.13 9.87 -8.41
CA PRO A 38 -11.30 9.97 -9.62
C PRO A 38 -10.79 11.38 -9.85
N GLY A 39 -9.61 11.49 -10.46
CA GLY A 39 -9.04 12.78 -10.83
C GLY A 39 -7.65 13.02 -10.29
N LEU A 40 -7.24 14.29 -10.23
CA LEU A 40 -5.89 14.66 -9.81
C LEU A 40 -5.74 14.55 -8.29
N MET A 41 -4.81 13.75 -7.83
CA MET A 41 -4.40 13.67 -6.43
C MET A 41 -3.07 14.37 -6.21
N ILE A 42 -2.99 15.17 -5.14
CA ILE A 42 -1.75 15.79 -4.69
C ILE A 42 -1.41 15.25 -3.30
N HIS A 43 -0.27 14.58 -3.20
CA HIS A 43 0.24 14.04 -1.95
C HIS A 43 1.39 14.90 -1.43
N THR A 44 1.31 15.31 -0.15
CA THR A 44 2.30 16.21 0.47
C THR A 44 2.73 15.77 1.88
N ARG A 45 2.16 14.68 2.39
CA ARG A 45 2.44 14.21 3.77
C ARG A 45 3.87 13.70 3.90
N GLU A 46 4.28 12.88 2.94
CA GLU A 46 5.61 12.29 2.83
C GLU A 46 6.06 12.44 1.39
N GLY A 47 7.20 13.09 1.17
CA GLY A 47 7.57 13.48 -0.18
C GLY A 47 6.63 14.54 -0.78
N PHE A 48 6.62 14.61 -2.08
CA PHE A 48 5.67 15.41 -2.86
C PHE A 48 5.35 14.67 -4.15
N ASN A 49 4.07 14.45 -4.42
CA ASN A 49 3.65 13.82 -5.65
C ASN A 49 2.34 14.41 -6.17
N ARG A 50 2.21 14.39 -7.49
CA ARG A 50 1.00 14.71 -8.23
C ARG A 50 0.71 13.57 -9.18
N THR A 51 -0.43 12.89 -9.01
CA THR A 51 -0.81 11.73 -9.80
C THR A 51 -2.28 11.76 -10.19
N GLN A 52 -2.62 11.06 -11.26
CA GLN A 52 -4.00 10.90 -11.70
C GLN A 52 -4.55 9.58 -11.17
N LEU A 53 -5.70 9.65 -10.51
CA LEU A 53 -6.47 8.47 -10.11
C LEU A 53 -7.49 8.15 -11.20
N ASN A 54 -7.67 6.86 -11.49
CA ASN A 54 -8.65 6.36 -12.46
C ASN A 54 -10.07 6.32 -11.88
N SER A 55 -11.03 5.82 -12.66
CA SER A 55 -12.44 5.76 -12.25
C SER A 55 -12.72 4.92 -11.00
N LEU A 56 -11.78 4.11 -10.56
CA LEU A 56 -11.86 3.27 -9.36
C LEU A 56 -11.04 3.85 -8.18
N GLY A 57 -10.59 5.10 -8.29
CA GLY A 57 -9.72 5.71 -7.29
C GLY A 57 -8.34 5.08 -7.18
N MET A 58 -7.97 4.24 -8.13
CA MET A 58 -6.67 3.57 -8.17
C MET A 58 -5.65 4.44 -8.92
N ARG A 59 -4.39 4.36 -8.51
CA ARG A 59 -3.30 5.01 -9.21
C ARG A 59 -3.00 4.30 -10.53
N GLY A 60 -2.83 5.07 -11.60
CA GLY A 60 -2.50 4.57 -12.92
C GLY A 60 -3.66 4.68 -13.92
N PRO A 61 -3.46 4.17 -15.14
CA PRO A 61 -4.46 4.25 -16.20
C PRO A 61 -5.68 3.37 -15.92
N GLU A 62 -6.78 3.66 -16.63
CA GLU A 62 -7.92 2.74 -16.67
C GLU A 62 -7.48 1.38 -17.19
N PRO A 63 -7.75 0.28 -16.46
CA PRO A 63 -7.45 -1.04 -16.95
C PRO A 63 -8.31 -1.36 -18.19
N ALA A 64 -7.65 -1.58 -19.32
CA ALA A 64 -8.36 -1.98 -20.54
C ALA A 64 -9.02 -3.37 -20.38
N PRO A 65 -10.06 -3.72 -21.12
CA PRO A 65 -10.59 -5.08 -21.17
C PRO A 65 -9.49 -6.09 -21.55
N LYS A 66 -9.44 -7.22 -20.84
CA LYS A 66 -8.46 -8.28 -21.12
C LYS A 66 -8.72 -8.89 -22.49
N GLN A 67 -7.67 -8.98 -23.32
CA GLN A 67 -7.75 -9.61 -24.63
C GLN A 67 -7.22 -11.04 -24.56
N PRO A 68 -7.62 -11.93 -25.50
CA PRO A 68 -7.01 -13.25 -25.59
C PRO A 68 -5.48 -13.15 -25.76
N GLY A 69 -4.75 -13.86 -24.92
CA GLY A 69 -3.27 -13.82 -24.88
C GLY A 69 -2.66 -12.73 -23.99
N ASP A 70 -3.48 -11.87 -23.39
CA ASP A 70 -2.99 -10.95 -22.33
C ASP A 70 -2.78 -11.72 -21.04
N TYR A 71 -1.66 -11.39 -20.35
CA TYR A 71 -1.39 -11.82 -19.00
C TYR A 71 -1.54 -10.66 -18.02
N ARG A 72 -2.25 -10.85 -16.92
CA ARG A 72 -2.49 -9.81 -15.92
C ARG A 72 -1.95 -10.15 -14.56
N ILE A 73 -1.17 -9.23 -14.02
CA ILE A 73 -0.69 -9.24 -12.64
C ILE A 73 -1.49 -8.20 -11.85
N LEU A 74 -2.28 -8.66 -10.89
CA LEU A 74 -2.97 -7.80 -9.93
C LEU A 74 -2.04 -7.57 -8.72
N LEU A 75 -1.84 -6.32 -8.35
CA LEU A 75 -1.13 -5.95 -7.13
C LEU A 75 -2.13 -5.50 -6.08
N LEU A 76 -2.23 -6.23 -4.99
CA LEU A 76 -2.98 -5.88 -3.78
C LEU A 76 -1.99 -5.43 -2.70
N GLY A 77 -2.40 -4.51 -1.88
CA GLY A 77 -1.58 -3.99 -0.78
C GLY A 77 -2.14 -2.69 -0.23
N ASP A 78 -1.44 -2.14 0.72
CA ASP A 78 -1.76 -0.88 1.39
C ASP A 78 -1.17 0.34 0.66
N SER A 79 -0.80 1.38 1.40
CA SER A 79 -0.15 2.59 0.90
C SER A 79 1.21 2.32 0.24
N PHE A 80 1.96 1.30 0.66
CA PHE A 80 3.22 0.93 0.00
C PHE A 80 2.99 0.45 -1.45
N THR A 81 1.90 -0.26 -1.72
CA THR A 81 1.54 -0.67 -3.07
C THR A 81 1.00 0.50 -3.88
N ARG A 82 0.16 1.34 -3.28
CA ARG A 82 -0.38 2.51 -3.95
C ARG A 82 0.70 3.52 -4.33
N ALA A 83 1.69 3.72 -3.47
CA ALA A 83 2.87 4.53 -3.73
C ALA A 83 2.57 6.03 -3.97
N ASP A 84 1.69 6.62 -3.16
CA ASP A 84 1.26 8.02 -3.30
C ASP A 84 2.40 9.02 -3.09
N GLU A 85 3.47 8.62 -2.41
CA GLU A 85 4.61 9.45 -1.99
C GLU A 85 5.64 9.68 -3.11
N VAL A 86 5.62 8.85 -4.16
CA VAL A 86 6.57 8.93 -5.26
C VAL A 86 5.89 9.28 -6.57
N SER A 87 6.62 10.00 -7.44
CA SER A 87 6.11 10.41 -8.76
C SER A 87 5.72 9.22 -9.63
N ASP A 88 4.82 9.45 -10.57
CA ASP A 88 4.42 8.45 -11.56
C ASP A 88 5.65 7.87 -12.29
N GLY A 89 5.61 6.58 -12.53
CA GLY A 89 6.75 5.83 -13.07
C GLY A 89 7.77 5.35 -12.02
N LEU A 90 7.68 5.80 -10.76
CA LEU A 90 8.64 5.46 -9.71
C LEU A 90 8.13 4.43 -8.71
N GLY A 91 6.83 4.16 -8.67
CA GLY A 91 6.24 3.07 -7.90
C GLY A 91 6.74 1.70 -8.38
N PHE A 92 6.73 0.70 -7.53
CA PHE A 92 7.18 -0.64 -7.95
C PHE A 92 6.24 -1.27 -8.97
N SER A 93 4.95 -0.97 -8.94
CA SER A 93 3.97 -1.35 -9.96
C SER A 93 4.32 -0.77 -11.33
N ASP A 94 4.63 0.53 -11.38
CA ASP A 94 4.98 1.23 -12.61
C ASP A 94 6.27 0.65 -13.23
N ARG A 95 7.27 0.39 -12.39
CA ARG A 95 8.56 -0.19 -12.82
C ARG A 95 8.40 -1.62 -13.32
N LEU A 96 7.54 -2.40 -12.67
CA LEU A 96 7.22 -3.76 -13.11
C LEU A 96 6.54 -3.73 -14.49
N GLN A 97 5.55 -2.87 -14.67
CA GLN A 97 4.89 -2.65 -15.96
C GLN A 97 5.89 -2.22 -17.05
N ALA A 98 6.72 -1.21 -16.76
CA ALA A 98 7.71 -0.71 -17.70
C ALA A 98 8.70 -1.79 -18.14
N HIS A 99 9.10 -2.69 -17.24
CA HIS A 99 9.96 -3.83 -17.58
C HIS A 99 9.29 -4.75 -18.59
N PHE A 100 8.05 -5.18 -18.36
CA PHE A 100 7.35 -6.09 -19.26
C PHE A 100 7.08 -5.47 -20.61
N VAL A 101 6.70 -4.19 -20.68
CA VAL A 101 6.58 -3.43 -21.91
C VAL A 101 7.88 -3.47 -22.72
N THR A 102 9.01 -3.22 -22.06
CA THR A 102 10.32 -3.21 -22.70
C THR A 102 10.69 -4.59 -23.24
N GLU A 103 10.49 -5.65 -22.46
CA GLU A 103 10.78 -7.03 -22.87
C GLU A 103 9.86 -7.47 -24.03
N TYR A 104 8.57 -7.13 -23.99
CA TYR A 104 7.63 -7.39 -25.08
C TYR A 104 8.07 -6.71 -26.38
N LYS A 105 8.45 -5.43 -26.31
CA LYS A 105 8.95 -4.67 -27.48
C LYS A 105 10.24 -5.29 -28.06
N LYS A 106 11.17 -5.71 -27.23
CA LYS A 106 12.38 -6.42 -27.66
C LYS A 106 12.07 -7.74 -28.35
N SER A 107 11.19 -8.56 -27.79
CA SER A 107 10.86 -9.87 -28.33
C SER A 107 10.11 -9.79 -29.67
N ASN A 108 9.31 -8.76 -29.88
CA ASN A 108 8.51 -8.57 -31.08
C ASN A 108 9.19 -7.67 -32.13
N ARG A 109 10.46 -7.31 -31.96
CA ARG A 109 11.25 -6.44 -32.89
C ARG A 109 10.53 -5.12 -33.24
N LEU A 110 9.71 -4.60 -32.34
CA LEU A 110 9.08 -3.31 -32.54
C LEU A 110 10.11 -2.19 -32.39
N HIS A 111 10.12 -1.26 -33.35
CA HIS A 111 11.01 -0.10 -33.28
C HIS A 111 10.69 0.70 -32.01
N TYR A 112 11.69 0.87 -31.16
CA TYR A 112 11.63 1.73 -29.98
C TYR A 112 11.67 3.19 -30.45
N ASP A 113 10.63 3.95 -30.18
CA ASP A 113 10.63 5.40 -30.36
C ASP A 113 10.97 6.05 -29.02
N PRO A 114 12.10 6.77 -28.92
CA PRO A 114 12.50 7.48 -27.69
C PRO A 114 11.46 8.52 -27.23
N SER A 115 10.61 9.02 -28.12
CA SER A 115 9.54 9.97 -27.81
C SER A 115 8.44 9.34 -26.95
N ASP A 116 8.29 8.01 -26.97
CA ASP A 116 7.33 7.28 -26.15
C ASP A 116 7.67 7.38 -24.64
N GLN A 117 8.94 7.59 -24.30
CA GLN A 117 9.39 7.77 -22.91
C GLN A 117 8.98 9.14 -22.34
N LEU A 118 8.89 10.16 -23.19
CA LEU A 118 8.45 11.52 -22.82
C LEU A 118 6.96 11.57 -22.55
N LEU A 119 6.16 10.73 -23.23
CA LEU A 119 4.71 10.64 -23.05
C LEU A 119 4.31 9.95 -21.74
N MET A 120 5.17 9.07 -21.19
CA MET A 120 4.96 8.43 -19.88
C MET A 120 5.06 9.45 -18.72
N THR A 121 5.82 10.53 -18.91
CA THR A 121 5.97 11.61 -17.92
C THR A 121 4.89 12.68 -18.04
N ALA A 122 4.11 12.69 -19.13
CA ALA A 122 3.12 13.73 -19.39
C ALA A 122 1.67 13.37 -18.98
N GLY A 123 1.47 12.27 -18.24
CA GLY A 123 0.14 11.89 -17.73
C GLY A 123 -0.89 11.50 -18.80
N VAL A 124 -0.45 11.18 -20.01
CA VAL A 124 -1.35 10.70 -21.07
C VAL A 124 -1.71 9.24 -20.82
N SER A 125 -2.95 8.99 -20.43
CA SER A 125 -3.53 7.66 -20.25
C SER A 125 -3.51 6.90 -21.60
N ARG A 126 -2.46 6.13 -21.87
CA ARG A 126 -2.51 5.13 -22.95
C ARG A 126 -3.16 3.86 -22.43
N GLN A 127 -4.12 3.34 -23.17
CA GLN A 127 -4.66 2.00 -22.94
C GLN A 127 -3.49 1.00 -22.98
N ILE A 128 -3.38 0.19 -21.92
CA ILE A 128 -2.40 -0.91 -21.89
C ILE A 128 -2.90 -1.97 -22.86
N THR A 129 -2.33 -2.00 -24.06
CA THR A 129 -2.61 -3.00 -25.11
C THR A 129 -1.55 -4.09 -25.16
N GLU A 130 -0.79 -4.27 -24.09
CA GLU A 130 0.42 -5.07 -24.09
C GLU A 130 0.15 -6.46 -23.47
N LYS A 131 0.97 -7.45 -23.88
CA LYS A 131 0.82 -8.84 -23.49
C LYS A 131 0.83 -9.07 -21.98
N VAL A 132 1.55 -8.25 -21.20
CA VAL A 132 1.54 -8.29 -19.73
C VAL A 132 1.07 -6.95 -19.18
N GLY A 133 -0.06 -6.96 -18.50
CA GLY A 133 -0.61 -5.80 -17.80
C GLY A 133 -0.45 -5.91 -16.31
N VAL A 134 0.02 -4.83 -15.66
CA VAL A 134 0.12 -4.72 -14.20
C VAL A 134 -0.95 -3.76 -13.69
N ILE A 135 -1.81 -4.22 -12.80
CA ILE A 135 -2.89 -3.43 -12.20
C ILE A 135 -2.53 -3.14 -10.74
N ASN A 136 -2.37 -1.86 -10.42
CA ASN A 136 -2.13 -1.41 -9.07
C ASN A 136 -3.46 -1.16 -8.35
N ALA A 137 -3.91 -2.12 -7.56
CA ALA A 137 -5.09 -2.02 -6.71
C ALA A 137 -4.72 -1.76 -5.23
N GLY A 138 -3.54 -1.20 -4.97
CA GLY A 138 -3.15 -0.74 -3.64
C GLY A 138 -4.08 0.36 -3.13
N LYS A 139 -4.46 0.28 -1.86
CA LYS A 139 -5.35 1.23 -1.20
C LYS A 139 -4.78 1.57 0.18
N PRO A 140 -4.59 2.86 0.53
CA PRO A 140 -4.09 3.24 1.85
C PRO A 140 -4.93 2.62 2.97
N SER A 141 -4.25 2.10 3.98
CA SER A 141 -4.88 1.41 5.13
C SER A 141 -5.70 0.16 4.77
N ALA A 142 -5.55 -0.38 3.56
CA ALA A 142 -6.15 -1.67 3.25
C ALA A 142 -5.38 -2.80 3.93
N SER A 143 -6.11 -3.85 4.23
CA SER A 143 -5.62 -5.05 4.92
C SER A 143 -6.10 -6.32 4.19
N PRO A 144 -5.62 -7.49 4.55
CA PRO A 144 -6.10 -8.76 4.01
C PRO A 144 -7.63 -8.92 4.04
N ALA A 145 -8.28 -8.44 5.09
CA ALA A 145 -9.74 -8.43 5.17
C ALA A 145 -10.37 -7.62 4.01
N GLY A 146 -9.80 -6.46 3.69
CA GLY A 146 -10.23 -5.64 2.56
C GLY A 146 -9.99 -6.33 1.20
N TYR A 147 -8.86 -7.03 1.05
CA TYR A 147 -8.58 -7.78 -0.19
C TYR A 147 -9.58 -8.91 -0.41
N LEU A 148 -9.92 -9.66 0.65
CA LEU A 148 -10.95 -10.71 0.60
C LEU A 148 -12.35 -10.14 0.33
N TYR A 149 -12.70 -9.02 0.95
CA TYR A 149 -13.99 -8.35 0.69
C TYR A 149 -14.15 -7.97 -0.78
N ALA A 150 -13.12 -7.38 -1.38
CA ALA A 150 -13.14 -6.89 -2.76
C ALA A 150 -12.82 -7.98 -3.81
N ALA A 151 -12.57 -9.22 -3.38
CA ALA A 151 -12.02 -10.27 -4.24
C ALA A 151 -12.86 -10.58 -5.48
N ASN A 152 -14.18 -10.70 -5.32
CA ASN A 152 -15.08 -10.99 -6.45
C ASN A 152 -15.03 -9.86 -7.48
N PHE A 153 -15.08 -8.60 -7.03
CA PHE A 153 -14.94 -7.47 -7.92
C PHE A 153 -13.60 -7.49 -8.67
N HIS A 154 -12.50 -7.73 -7.99
CA HIS A 154 -11.18 -7.77 -8.62
C HIS A 154 -11.08 -8.91 -9.65
N LYS A 155 -11.61 -10.09 -9.35
CA LYS A 155 -11.61 -11.24 -10.27
C LYS A 155 -12.46 -10.96 -11.51
N GLU A 156 -13.65 -10.45 -11.33
CA GLU A 156 -14.57 -10.19 -12.44
C GLU A 156 -14.10 -9.01 -13.30
N LYS A 157 -13.68 -7.92 -12.67
CA LYS A 157 -13.26 -6.70 -13.37
C LYS A 157 -11.93 -6.86 -14.09
N PHE A 158 -10.97 -7.51 -13.46
CA PHE A 158 -9.59 -7.55 -13.95
C PHE A 158 -9.19 -8.89 -14.55
N ALA A 159 -9.83 -9.99 -14.18
CA ALA A 159 -9.49 -11.34 -14.61
C ALA A 159 -7.96 -11.60 -14.49
N PRO A 160 -7.35 -11.46 -13.30
CA PRO A 160 -5.91 -11.63 -13.13
C PRO A 160 -5.48 -13.07 -13.38
N ASP A 161 -4.25 -13.24 -13.90
CA ASP A 161 -3.59 -14.54 -14.04
C ASP A 161 -2.64 -14.82 -12.88
N ALA A 162 -2.12 -13.75 -12.22
CA ALA A 162 -1.37 -13.84 -11.00
C ALA A 162 -1.71 -12.66 -10.09
N THR A 163 -1.57 -12.86 -8.78
CA THR A 163 -1.84 -11.85 -7.77
C THR A 163 -0.65 -11.70 -6.85
N VAL A 164 -0.04 -10.53 -6.82
CA VAL A 164 0.98 -10.15 -5.85
C VAL A 164 0.29 -9.44 -4.71
N ILE A 165 0.47 -9.93 -3.50
CA ILE A 165 -0.10 -9.34 -2.28
C ILE A 165 1.05 -8.81 -1.43
N GLN A 166 1.11 -7.48 -1.28
CA GLN A 166 2.05 -6.85 -0.39
C GLN A 166 1.50 -6.86 1.03
N LEU A 167 2.31 -7.30 1.97
CA LEU A 167 1.99 -7.38 3.39
C LEU A 167 3.08 -6.71 4.23
N THR A 168 2.68 -6.26 5.40
CA THR A 168 3.51 -5.76 6.49
C THR A 168 3.13 -6.45 7.79
N GLU A 169 3.84 -6.19 8.88
CA GLU A 169 3.44 -6.67 10.20
C GLU A 169 2.11 -6.05 10.66
N HIS A 170 1.82 -4.83 10.20
CA HIS A 170 0.60 -4.11 10.59
C HIS A 170 -0.68 -4.78 10.10
N ASP A 171 -0.63 -5.49 8.99
CA ASP A 171 -1.78 -6.22 8.44
C ASP A 171 -2.37 -7.22 9.44
N PHE A 172 -1.56 -7.77 10.32
CA PHE A 172 -1.97 -8.77 11.30
C PHE A 172 -2.18 -8.20 12.70
N THR A 173 -1.78 -6.97 12.95
CA THR A 173 -2.00 -6.31 14.25
C THR A 173 -3.23 -5.41 14.24
N MET A 174 -3.68 -4.96 13.08
CA MET A 174 -4.80 -4.02 12.92
C MET A 174 -6.09 -4.68 12.42
N ASP A 175 -6.01 -5.87 11.81
CA ASP A 175 -7.18 -6.58 11.29
C ASP A 175 -8.11 -7.16 12.36
N MET A 176 -7.67 -7.22 13.61
CA MET A 176 -8.47 -7.61 14.76
C MET A 176 -9.08 -6.38 15.43
N GLY A 177 -10.31 -6.08 15.08
CA GLY A 177 -11.06 -4.96 15.66
C GLY A 177 -11.66 -4.03 14.61
N ASN A 178 -12.74 -3.35 14.99
CA ASN A 178 -13.55 -2.56 14.06
C ASN A 178 -13.24 -1.06 14.07
N GLU A 179 -12.41 -0.59 15.00
CA GLU A 179 -12.21 0.84 15.21
C GLU A 179 -11.23 1.46 14.21
N TYR A 180 -10.23 0.69 13.77
CA TYR A 180 -9.07 1.17 13.03
C TYR A 180 -9.06 0.77 11.56
N SER A 181 -9.98 -0.11 11.13
CA SER A 181 -10.03 -0.62 9.76
C SER A 181 -11.43 -0.56 9.18
N GLU A 182 -11.54 -0.23 7.90
CA GLU A 182 -12.81 -0.28 7.15
C GLU A 182 -13.30 -1.74 7.03
N PHE A 183 -12.37 -2.66 6.80
CA PHE A 183 -12.63 -4.10 6.78
C PHE A 183 -11.77 -4.78 7.84
N TYR A 184 -12.36 -5.73 8.57
CA TYR A 184 -11.67 -6.43 9.63
C TYR A 184 -12.11 -7.89 9.71
N LEU A 185 -11.32 -8.70 10.40
CA LEU A 185 -11.59 -10.11 10.65
C LEU A 185 -12.24 -10.28 12.02
N GLU A 186 -13.42 -10.84 12.05
CA GLU A 186 -14.11 -11.22 13.28
C GLU A 186 -13.99 -12.73 13.47
N LYS A 187 -13.49 -13.16 14.65
CA LYS A 187 -13.43 -14.57 14.99
C LYS A 187 -14.84 -15.14 15.11
N THR A 188 -15.14 -16.20 14.36
CA THR A 188 -16.45 -16.86 14.42
C THR A 188 -16.49 -17.85 15.57
N ASP A 189 -17.48 -17.74 16.45
CA ASP A 189 -17.74 -18.73 17.47
C ASP A 189 -18.29 -20.02 16.85
N GLU A 190 -17.92 -21.19 17.43
CA GLU A 190 -18.42 -22.52 17.03
C GLU A 190 -19.94 -22.65 17.01
N LYS A 191 -20.67 -21.68 17.61
CA LYS A 191 -22.15 -21.70 17.75
C LYS A 191 -22.91 -21.25 16.51
N THR A 192 -22.26 -20.64 15.50
CA THR A 192 -22.96 -20.08 14.32
C THR A 192 -23.18 -21.08 13.18
N GLY A 193 -22.92 -22.38 13.39
CA GLY A 193 -23.33 -23.44 12.47
C GLY A 193 -22.60 -23.51 11.13
N ASP A 194 -21.70 -22.57 10.84
CA ASP A 194 -20.81 -22.68 9.70
C ASP A 194 -19.73 -23.71 9.97
N LYS A 195 -19.54 -24.63 9.03
CA LYS A 195 -18.56 -25.73 9.08
C LYS A 195 -17.10 -25.29 9.08
N ALA A 196 -16.81 -24.11 9.57
CA ALA A 196 -15.49 -23.56 9.72
C ALA A 196 -14.87 -24.12 11.01
N GLY A 197 -13.68 -24.69 10.92
CA GLY A 197 -12.95 -25.25 12.07
C GLY A 197 -12.68 -24.24 13.17
N ALA A 198 -12.21 -24.66 14.32
CA ALA A 198 -12.04 -23.91 15.58
C ALA A 198 -11.28 -22.56 15.51
N ASN A 199 -10.79 -22.14 14.35
CA ASN A 199 -10.09 -20.89 14.09
C ASN A 199 -10.58 -20.19 12.80
N ALA A 200 -11.89 -20.17 12.56
CA ALA A 200 -12.45 -19.47 11.41
C ALA A 200 -12.70 -17.99 11.71
N TYR A 201 -12.56 -17.16 10.67
CA TYR A 201 -12.84 -15.74 10.72
C TYR A 201 -13.87 -15.37 9.66
N ALA A 202 -14.61 -14.29 9.90
CA ALA A 202 -15.50 -13.68 8.94
C ALA A 202 -15.01 -12.27 8.62
N VAL A 203 -15.01 -11.93 7.33
CA VAL A 203 -14.74 -10.54 6.92
C VAL A 203 -15.93 -9.67 7.26
N ARG A 204 -15.67 -8.57 7.96
CA ARG A 204 -16.67 -7.57 8.35
C ARG A 204 -16.36 -6.22 7.72
N HIS A 205 -17.39 -5.45 7.47
CA HIS A 205 -17.31 -4.10 6.95
C HIS A 205 -17.77 -3.10 8.02
N ASN A 206 -16.86 -2.27 8.48
CA ASN A 206 -17.15 -1.14 9.36
C ASN A 206 -17.66 0.05 8.51
N LYS A 207 -18.97 0.17 8.38
CA LYS A 207 -19.61 1.22 7.56
C LYS A 207 -19.38 2.63 8.12
N ASP A 208 -19.07 2.72 9.41
CA ASP A 208 -18.82 4.00 10.09
C ASP A 208 -17.35 4.41 10.05
N PHE A 209 -16.49 3.57 9.47
CA PHE A 209 -15.05 3.87 9.30
C PHE A 209 -14.85 5.18 8.55
N GLY A 210 -14.02 6.05 9.13
CA GLY A 210 -13.70 7.34 8.50
C GLY A 210 -14.89 8.32 8.40
N SER A 211 -16.01 8.06 9.10
CA SER A 211 -17.07 9.04 9.28
C SER A 211 -16.49 10.19 10.09
N ALA A 212 -16.15 11.28 9.41
CA ALA A 212 -15.64 12.48 10.05
C ALA A 212 -16.75 13.12 10.89
N ASP A 213 -16.37 13.83 11.96
CA ASP A 213 -17.26 14.76 12.64
C ASP A 213 -18.03 15.57 11.57
N PRO A 214 -19.38 15.56 11.57
CA PRO A 214 -20.20 16.22 10.56
C PRO A 214 -19.87 17.71 10.37
N LEU A 215 -19.35 18.36 11.41
CA LEU A 215 -18.91 19.76 11.32
C LEU A 215 -17.57 19.88 10.60
N ALA A 216 -16.60 19.01 10.93
CA ALA A 216 -15.31 18.96 10.26
C ALA A 216 -15.44 18.59 8.78
N GLN A 217 -16.35 17.67 8.44
CA GLN A 217 -16.70 17.31 7.07
C GLN A 217 -17.29 18.52 6.32
N LYS A 218 -18.29 19.20 6.88
CA LYS A 218 -18.89 20.39 6.25
C LYS A 218 -17.89 21.53 6.01
N VAL A 219 -16.95 21.73 6.94
CA VAL A 219 -15.88 22.72 6.76
C VAL A 219 -14.91 22.28 5.67
N SER A 220 -14.52 21.01 5.67
CA SER A 220 -13.66 20.42 4.65
C SER A 220 -14.25 20.50 3.25
N ASP A 221 -15.54 20.20 3.10
CA ASP A 221 -16.24 20.25 1.81
C ASP A 221 -16.40 21.66 1.28
N LYS A 222 -16.57 22.62 2.18
CA LYS A 222 -16.73 24.04 1.79
C LYS A 222 -15.40 24.75 1.53
N LEU A 223 -14.32 24.31 2.15
CA LEU A 223 -13.01 24.93 2.06
C LEU A 223 -11.90 23.87 1.80
N PRO A 224 -11.97 23.12 0.69
CA PRO A 224 -11.05 22.02 0.40
C PRO A 224 -9.59 22.49 0.28
N ALA A 225 -9.36 23.72 -0.20
CA ALA A 225 -8.03 24.28 -0.31
C ALA A 225 -7.42 24.66 1.06
N LEU A 226 -8.23 25.08 2.03
CA LEU A 226 -7.79 25.29 3.41
C LEU A 226 -7.41 23.98 4.10
N LYS A 227 -8.13 22.88 3.79
CA LYS A 227 -7.75 21.54 4.25
C LYS A 227 -6.35 21.18 3.79
N SER A 228 -6.00 21.48 2.54
CA SER A 228 -4.65 21.26 1.99
C SER A 228 -3.58 22.07 2.71
N LEU A 229 -3.87 23.30 3.14
CA LEU A 229 -2.97 24.13 3.96
C LEU A 229 -2.72 23.52 5.35
N PHE A 230 -3.78 23.06 6.02
CA PHE A 230 -3.65 22.44 7.34
C PHE A 230 -3.04 21.04 7.27
N THR A 231 -3.07 20.41 6.10
CA THR A 231 -2.36 19.15 5.80
C THR A 231 -0.97 19.37 5.21
N LEU A 232 -0.49 20.61 5.07
CA LEU A 232 0.92 20.88 4.77
C LEU A 232 1.79 20.30 5.89
N SER A 233 2.05 19.02 5.74
CA SER A 233 2.81 18.20 6.69
C SER A 233 4.23 18.71 6.86
N THR A 234 4.78 19.44 5.88
CA THR A 234 6.08 20.11 5.97
C THR A 234 6.17 21.10 7.14
N LEU A 235 5.15 21.89 7.39
CA LEU A 235 5.12 22.78 8.55
C LEU A 235 4.88 22.01 9.86
N ARG A 236 4.04 20.97 9.80
CA ARG A 236 3.70 20.15 10.96
C ARG A 236 4.85 19.21 11.33
N LEU A 237 5.54 18.62 10.35
CA LEU A 237 6.72 17.78 10.54
C LEU A 237 7.94 18.63 10.91
N GLY A 238 8.13 19.80 10.32
CA GLY A 238 9.16 20.76 10.75
C GLY A 238 8.98 21.14 12.21
N GLY A 239 7.74 21.35 12.67
CA GLY A 239 7.41 21.59 14.08
C GLY A 239 7.69 20.37 14.97
N ARG A 240 7.33 19.16 14.53
CA ARG A 240 7.60 17.91 15.26
C ARG A 240 9.10 17.58 15.31
N ASN A 241 9.80 17.73 14.18
CA ASN A 241 11.25 17.51 14.14
C ASN A 241 12.01 18.52 15.00
N LEU A 242 11.55 19.77 15.04
CA LEU A 242 12.12 20.79 15.91
C LEU A 242 11.80 20.49 17.38
N SER A 243 10.58 20.08 17.72
CA SER A 243 10.21 19.68 19.07
C SER A 243 10.95 18.41 19.50
N ALA A 244 11.10 17.41 18.64
CA ALA A 244 11.86 16.20 18.90
C ALA A 244 13.38 16.49 19.08
N ALA A 245 13.92 17.45 18.33
CA ALA A 245 15.32 17.88 18.47
C ALA A 245 15.55 18.75 19.73
N LEU A 246 14.52 19.41 20.23
CA LEU A 246 14.57 20.27 21.42
C LEU A 246 14.06 19.58 22.71
N SER A 247 13.31 18.50 22.57
CA SER A 247 12.91 17.67 23.71
C SER A 247 14.07 16.72 24.05
N PRO A 248 14.48 16.60 25.34
CA PRO A 248 15.28 15.47 25.75
C PRO A 248 14.49 14.23 25.33
N ALA A 249 15.19 13.22 24.79
CA ALA A 249 14.58 11.98 24.33
C ALA A 249 13.54 11.54 25.37
N GLU A 250 12.27 11.78 25.09
CA GLU A 250 11.21 11.16 25.86
C GLU A 250 11.46 9.68 25.67
N THR A 251 11.90 9.07 26.77
CA THR A 251 11.89 7.62 26.88
C THR A 251 10.51 7.21 26.39
N THR A 252 10.49 6.54 25.27
CA THR A 252 9.34 5.81 24.73
C THR A 252 8.51 5.39 25.92
N GLU A 253 7.21 5.74 25.95
CA GLU A 253 6.29 5.25 26.99
C GLU A 253 6.63 3.80 27.19
N ALA A 254 6.96 3.44 28.44
CA ALA A 254 7.37 2.09 28.75
C ALA A 254 6.24 1.21 28.23
N GLU A 255 6.46 0.49 27.13
CA GLU A 255 5.52 -0.49 26.63
C GLU A 255 5.17 -1.32 27.85
N ALA A 256 3.88 -1.36 28.18
CA ALA A 256 3.42 -2.08 29.35
C ALA A 256 3.97 -3.50 29.19
N VAL A 257 4.86 -3.90 30.11
CA VAL A 257 5.52 -5.20 30.01
C VAL A 257 4.43 -6.24 30.15
N LEU A 258 3.99 -6.80 29.03
CA LEU A 258 3.03 -7.88 28.98
C LEU A 258 3.62 -9.07 29.76
N SER A 259 2.79 -9.79 30.47
CA SER A 259 3.23 -11.05 31.07
C SER A 259 3.54 -12.07 29.94
N ALA A 260 4.45 -13.01 30.20
CA ALA A 260 4.78 -14.05 29.23
C ALA A 260 3.55 -14.85 28.74
N ALA A 261 2.52 -14.96 29.58
CA ALA A 261 1.26 -15.62 29.21
C ALA A 261 0.42 -14.79 28.23
N GLU A 262 0.38 -13.47 28.40
CA GLU A 262 -0.29 -12.55 27.50
C GLU A 262 0.42 -12.46 26.14
N GLU A 263 1.76 -12.38 26.15
CA GLU A 263 2.54 -12.46 24.92
C GLU A 263 2.32 -13.76 24.16
N ALA A 264 2.33 -14.91 24.84
CA ALA A 264 2.06 -16.19 24.21
C ALA A 264 0.64 -16.29 23.63
N LYS A 265 -0.35 -15.69 24.30
CA LYS A 265 -1.73 -15.64 23.80
C LYS A 265 -1.82 -14.78 22.54
N ILE A 266 -1.25 -13.57 22.54
CA ILE A 266 -1.24 -12.68 21.36
C ILE A 266 -0.55 -13.36 20.19
N GLN A 267 0.61 -14.00 20.41
CA GLN A 267 1.31 -14.72 19.35
C GLN A 267 0.51 -15.89 18.79
N ALA A 268 -0.25 -16.59 19.62
CA ALA A 268 -1.12 -17.69 19.16
C ALA A 268 -2.31 -17.17 18.35
N GLU A 269 -2.89 -16.04 18.73
CA GLU A 269 -3.97 -15.38 17.98
C GLU A 269 -3.48 -14.83 16.64
N ASP A 270 -2.33 -14.14 16.62
CA ASP A 270 -1.69 -13.69 15.39
C ASP A 270 -1.39 -14.86 14.45
N ALA A 271 -0.85 -15.96 14.97
CA ALA A 271 -0.54 -17.14 14.18
C ALA A 271 -1.79 -17.75 13.53
N ALA A 272 -2.87 -17.91 14.31
CA ALA A 272 -4.12 -18.46 13.78
C ALA A 272 -4.74 -17.56 12.70
N MET A 273 -4.65 -16.25 12.87
CA MET A 273 -5.12 -15.28 11.89
C MET A 273 -4.29 -15.30 10.61
N ILE A 274 -2.96 -15.38 10.72
CA ILE A 274 -2.04 -15.51 9.57
C ILE A 274 -2.36 -16.78 8.78
N ASP A 275 -2.48 -17.92 9.45
CA ASP A 275 -2.75 -19.20 8.83
C ASP A 275 -4.06 -19.19 8.04
N TRP A 276 -5.12 -18.68 8.67
CA TRP A 276 -6.41 -18.57 8.02
C TRP A 276 -6.36 -17.61 6.83
N THR A 277 -5.78 -16.42 7.03
CA THR A 277 -5.71 -15.37 6.03
C THR A 277 -4.97 -15.83 4.78
N LEU A 278 -3.77 -16.39 4.93
CA LEU A 278 -2.98 -16.87 3.79
C LEU A 278 -3.72 -17.97 3.01
N ARG A 279 -4.39 -18.88 3.72
CA ARG A 279 -5.21 -19.91 3.08
C ARG A 279 -6.35 -19.29 2.26
N GLN A 280 -7.08 -18.34 2.85
CA GLN A 280 -8.18 -17.68 2.14
C GLN A 280 -7.70 -16.87 0.93
N LEU A 281 -6.59 -16.18 1.05
CA LEU A 281 -6.00 -15.44 -0.08
C LEU A 281 -5.56 -16.39 -1.21
N ASN A 282 -4.91 -17.51 -0.85
CA ASN A 282 -4.44 -18.50 -1.82
C ASN A 282 -5.57 -19.25 -2.52
N GLU A 283 -6.65 -19.56 -1.81
CA GLU A 283 -7.86 -20.17 -2.37
C GLU A 283 -8.66 -19.20 -3.25
N THR A 284 -8.57 -17.92 -2.93
CA THR A 284 -9.39 -16.88 -3.57
C THR A 284 -8.76 -16.32 -4.84
N PHE A 285 -7.45 -16.10 -4.84
CA PHE A 285 -6.76 -15.43 -5.96
C PHE A 285 -5.87 -16.40 -6.74
N PRO A 286 -5.70 -16.19 -8.05
CA PRO A 286 -4.84 -17.04 -8.86
C PRO A 286 -3.37 -16.74 -8.62
N ASN A 287 -2.53 -17.78 -8.59
CA ASN A 287 -1.07 -17.69 -8.55
C ASN A 287 -0.55 -16.62 -7.59
N VAL A 288 -0.93 -16.76 -6.32
CA VAL A 288 -0.57 -15.79 -5.26
C VAL A 288 0.93 -15.74 -5.02
N VAL A 289 1.45 -14.54 -4.92
CA VAL A 289 2.84 -14.24 -4.52
C VAL A 289 2.80 -13.22 -3.39
N ILE A 290 3.40 -13.51 -2.26
CA ILE A 290 3.47 -12.59 -1.13
C ILE A 290 4.77 -11.79 -1.21
N VAL A 291 4.66 -10.45 -1.14
CA VAL A 291 5.79 -9.54 -0.94
C VAL A 291 5.68 -8.92 0.44
N PHE A 292 6.61 -9.25 1.31
CA PHE A 292 6.64 -8.72 2.67
C PHE A 292 7.59 -7.53 2.79
N ILE A 293 7.05 -6.37 3.16
CA ILE A 293 7.79 -5.13 3.40
C ILE A 293 7.88 -4.89 4.91
N PRO A 294 8.97 -5.32 5.56
CA PRO A 294 9.06 -5.28 7.02
C PRO A 294 9.24 -3.88 7.58
N ALA A 295 8.82 -3.67 8.82
CA ALA A 295 9.36 -2.62 9.66
C ALA A 295 10.85 -2.85 9.85
N MET A 296 11.67 -1.79 9.71
CA MET A 296 13.12 -1.89 9.74
C MET A 296 13.70 -1.14 10.93
N ASN A 297 14.51 -1.85 11.71
CA ASN A 297 15.51 -1.24 12.57
C ASN A 297 16.89 -1.55 12.00
N TYR A 298 17.57 -0.55 11.48
CA TYR A 298 18.87 -0.72 10.82
C TYR A 298 20.02 -0.98 11.80
N GLN A 299 19.77 -0.84 13.09
CA GLN A 299 20.75 -1.17 14.16
C GLN A 299 20.72 -2.66 14.52
N ASP A 300 19.69 -3.41 14.10
CA ASP A 300 19.60 -4.84 14.39
C ASP A 300 20.70 -5.63 13.67
N ALA A 301 21.46 -6.41 14.44
CA ALA A 301 22.47 -7.31 13.90
C ALA A 301 21.86 -8.53 13.18
N GLY A 302 20.60 -8.91 13.52
CA GLY A 302 19.91 -10.10 13.02
C GLY A 302 19.11 -9.88 11.73
N PRO A 303 18.62 -10.94 11.11
CA PRO A 303 17.77 -10.89 9.92
C PRO A 303 16.32 -10.49 10.21
N THR A 304 15.89 -10.53 11.46
CA THR A 304 14.51 -10.29 11.92
C THR A 304 14.37 -8.92 12.60
N SER A 305 13.14 -8.55 12.95
CA SER A 305 12.85 -7.33 13.71
C SER A 305 13.35 -7.41 15.15
N SER A 306 13.73 -6.28 15.74
CA SER A 306 14.00 -6.16 17.18
C SER A 306 12.71 -6.21 18.02
N VAL A 307 11.55 -5.94 17.42
CA VAL A 307 10.25 -6.05 18.08
C VAL A 307 9.81 -7.51 18.08
N PRO A 308 9.67 -8.18 19.25
CA PRO A 308 9.40 -9.61 19.33
C PRO A 308 8.14 -10.04 18.58
N ARG A 309 7.04 -9.28 18.70
CA ARG A 309 5.79 -9.57 17.97
C ARG A 309 5.98 -9.51 16.46
N ASN A 310 6.65 -8.47 15.95
CA ASN A 310 6.93 -8.33 14.52
C ASN A 310 7.80 -9.47 13.99
N ALA A 311 8.80 -9.89 14.77
CA ALA A 311 9.64 -11.03 14.44
C ALA A 311 8.84 -12.35 14.41
N ALA A 312 7.90 -12.53 15.31
CA ALA A 312 7.03 -13.70 15.34
C ALA A 312 6.07 -13.73 14.13
N ILE A 313 5.48 -12.59 13.76
CA ILE A 313 4.63 -12.46 12.57
C ILE A 313 5.43 -12.79 11.31
N GLU A 314 6.61 -12.19 11.12
CA GLU A 314 7.47 -12.45 9.96
C GLU A 314 7.87 -13.93 9.85
N LYS A 315 8.25 -14.54 10.97
CA LYS A 315 8.57 -15.97 11.03
C LYS A 315 7.37 -16.82 10.65
N ARG A 316 6.18 -16.53 11.21
CA ARG A 316 4.96 -17.29 10.93
C ARG A 316 4.54 -17.15 9.46
N LEU A 317 4.64 -15.96 8.90
CA LEU A 317 4.41 -15.73 7.46
C LEU A 317 5.32 -16.61 6.59
N ALA A 318 6.61 -16.68 6.92
CA ALA A 318 7.56 -17.51 6.17
C ALA A 318 7.25 -19.00 6.29
N GLU A 319 6.89 -19.48 7.48
CA GLU A 319 6.53 -20.88 7.74
C GLU A 319 5.24 -21.25 6.99
N GLU A 320 4.21 -20.42 7.09
CA GLU A 320 2.89 -20.73 6.53
C GLU A 320 2.85 -20.59 5.00
N THR A 321 3.55 -19.60 4.45
CA THR A 321 3.69 -19.48 2.98
C THR A 321 4.43 -20.70 2.41
N ALA A 322 5.46 -21.19 3.10
CA ALA A 322 6.18 -22.40 2.70
C ALA A 322 5.29 -23.67 2.81
N ALA A 323 4.46 -23.77 3.84
CA ALA A 323 3.53 -24.89 4.03
C ALA A 323 2.43 -24.96 2.97
N GLN A 324 2.08 -23.83 2.37
CA GLN A 324 1.05 -23.69 1.33
C GLN A 324 1.63 -23.54 -0.08
N ASP A 325 2.93 -23.73 -0.27
CA ASP A 325 3.63 -23.51 -1.56
C ASP A 325 3.42 -22.10 -2.16
N ILE A 326 3.21 -21.08 -1.31
CA ILE A 326 3.07 -19.69 -1.74
C ILE A 326 4.45 -19.05 -1.85
N PRO A 327 4.85 -18.52 -3.01
CA PRO A 327 6.10 -17.77 -3.15
C PRO A 327 6.14 -16.58 -2.20
N PHE A 328 7.21 -16.49 -1.38
CA PHE A 328 7.40 -15.46 -0.36
C PHE A 328 8.65 -14.64 -0.62
N ILE A 329 8.47 -13.36 -0.94
CA ILE A 329 9.53 -12.39 -1.18
C ILE A 329 9.67 -11.50 0.05
N ASN A 330 10.55 -11.85 0.97
CA ASN A 330 10.83 -11.03 2.16
C ASN A 330 11.91 -9.99 1.83
N MET A 331 11.57 -8.71 1.93
CA MET A 331 12.45 -7.60 1.58
C MET A 331 13.49 -7.26 2.66
N ARG A 332 13.43 -7.83 3.86
CA ARG A 332 14.33 -7.49 4.98
C ARG A 332 15.80 -7.62 4.63
N SER A 333 16.19 -8.75 4.08
CA SER A 333 17.59 -9.00 3.70
C SER A 333 18.08 -8.02 2.63
N ASP A 334 17.22 -7.72 1.65
CA ASP A 334 17.55 -6.79 0.57
C ASP A 334 17.71 -5.35 1.10
N PHE A 335 16.83 -4.92 2.01
CA PHE A 335 16.91 -3.60 2.64
C PHE A 335 18.17 -3.44 3.48
N ARG A 336 18.51 -4.47 4.27
CA ARG A 336 19.75 -4.45 5.08
C ARG A 336 21.01 -4.43 4.22
N LYS A 337 21.07 -5.25 3.17
CA LYS A 337 22.20 -5.27 2.23
C LYS A 337 22.37 -3.93 1.53
N HIS A 338 21.25 -3.30 1.14
CA HIS A 338 21.31 -1.97 0.53
C HIS A 338 21.88 -0.94 1.53
N TYR A 339 21.34 -0.89 2.74
CA TYR A 339 21.81 0.05 3.76
C TYR A 339 23.28 -0.16 4.11
N ALA A 340 23.71 -1.41 4.29
CA ALA A 340 25.10 -1.74 4.59
C ALA A 340 26.05 -1.31 3.47
N LYS A 341 25.62 -1.37 2.21
CA LYS A 341 26.44 -1.01 1.04
C LYS A 341 26.43 0.49 0.73
N GLU A 342 25.26 1.11 0.78
CA GLU A 342 25.04 2.47 0.27
C GLU A 342 24.90 3.52 1.39
N GLY A 343 24.69 3.09 2.65
CA GLY A 343 24.46 3.99 3.79
C GLY A 343 23.14 4.79 3.68
N THR A 344 22.22 4.40 2.80
CA THR A 344 20.98 5.15 2.54
C THR A 344 19.74 4.34 2.89
N HIS A 345 18.74 5.02 3.46
CA HIS A 345 17.47 4.41 3.80
C HIS A 345 16.58 4.24 2.55
N LEU A 346 15.75 3.20 2.57
CA LEU A 346 14.78 2.87 1.52
C LEU A 346 13.37 3.36 1.86
N LYS A 347 13.19 3.89 3.05
CA LYS A 347 12.01 4.58 3.54
C LYS A 347 12.36 6.02 3.92
N GLY A 348 11.36 6.89 3.90
CA GLY A 348 11.51 8.30 4.26
C GLY A 348 11.88 9.20 3.09
N PHE A 349 11.56 10.47 3.28
CA PHE A 349 11.67 11.55 2.31
C PHE A 349 12.35 12.77 2.93
N SER A 350 12.56 13.84 2.14
CA SER A 350 13.18 15.08 2.64
C SER A 350 12.37 15.78 3.76
N ASN A 351 11.10 15.47 3.86
CA ASN A 351 10.16 16.01 4.86
C ASN A 351 9.75 14.98 5.93
N THR A 352 10.46 13.85 6.04
CA THR A 352 10.27 12.83 7.09
C THR A 352 11.61 12.46 7.72
N LEU A 353 11.57 11.69 8.81
CA LEU A 353 12.78 11.12 9.38
C LEU A 353 13.35 10.02 8.46
N PRO A 354 14.67 9.97 8.27
CA PRO A 354 15.30 8.93 7.48
C PRO A 354 15.00 7.53 8.03
N GLY A 355 14.53 6.64 7.16
CA GLY A 355 14.21 5.25 7.54
C GLY A 355 12.77 5.04 8.03
N GLU A 356 12.02 6.11 8.29
CA GLU A 356 10.62 6.05 8.72
C GLU A 356 9.64 6.31 7.57
N GLY A 357 8.38 5.97 7.81
CA GLY A 357 7.30 6.19 6.85
C GLY A 357 7.34 5.23 5.66
N HIS A 358 6.97 5.75 4.48
CA HIS A 358 6.78 4.97 3.28
C HIS A 358 8.07 4.76 2.47
N LEU A 359 8.00 3.83 1.51
CA LEU A 359 9.10 3.58 0.58
C LEU A 359 9.37 4.80 -0.29
N ASN A 360 10.63 5.22 -0.33
CA ASN A 360 11.08 6.20 -1.32
C ASN A 360 11.33 5.51 -2.68
N SER A 361 11.69 6.30 -3.71
CA SER A 361 11.91 5.78 -5.06
C SER A 361 12.92 4.63 -5.13
N ARG A 362 13.93 4.60 -4.27
CA ARG A 362 14.92 3.49 -4.21
C ARG A 362 14.32 2.24 -3.57
N GLY A 363 13.48 2.41 -2.54
CA GLY A 363 12.73 1.31 -1.94
C GLY A 363 11.82 0.63 -2.95
N HIS A 364 11.04 1.42 -3.69
CA HIS A 364 10.21 0.92 -4.78
C HIS A 364 11.02 0.23 -5.88
N GLN A 365 12.19 0.78 -6.25
CA GLN A 365 13.08 0.15 -7.24
C GLN A 365 13.55 -1.23 -6.78
N LEU A 366 13.86 -1.39 -5.50
CA LEU A 366 14.33 -2.66 -4.96
C LEU A 366 13.21 -3.72 -4.95
N VAL A 367 12.00 -3.34 -4.54
CA VAL A 367 10.83 -4.22 -4.60
C VAL A 367 10.53 -4.63 -6.05
N ALA A 368 10.50 -3.67 -6.98
CA ALA A 368 10.30 -3.94 -8.41
C ALA A 368 11.33 -4.93 -8.95
N ARG A 369 12.61 -4.75 -8.63
CA ARG A 369 13.69 -5.67 -9.05
C ARG A 369 13.42 -7.09 -8.58
N ARG A 370 13.03 -7.29 -7.33
CA ARG A 370 12.73 -8.63 -6.79
C ARG A 370 11.53 -9.28 -7.47
N LEU A 371 10.49 -8.49 -7.76
CA LEU A 371 9.33 -8.98 -8.53
C LEU A 371 9.71 -9.32 -9.97
N ILE A 372 10.52 -8.49 -10.63
CA ILE A 372 11.04 -8.76 -11.98
C ILE A 372 11.87 -10.05 -11.99
N GLU A 373 12.78 -10.21 -11.02
CA GLU A 373 13.58 -11.44 -10.87
C GLU A 373 12.68 -12.67 -10.70
N PHE A 374 11.62 -12.57 -9.88
CA PHE A 374 10.67 -13.65 -9.65
C PHE A 374 9.92 -14.02 -10.95
N PHE A 375 9.29 -13.06 -11.61
CA PHE A 375 8.50 -13.31 -12.82
C PHE A 375 9.35 -13.65 -14.05
N SER A 376 10.65 -13.41 -14.02
CA SER A 376 11.57 -13.77 -15.10
C SER A 376 12.08 -15.21 -15.00
N ARG A 377 11.84 -15.92 -13.91
CA ARG A 377 12.24 -17.31 -13.72
C ARG A 377 11.50 -18.25 -14.67
N PRO A 378 12.12 -19.36 -15.09
CA PRO A 378 11.48 -20.36 -15.95
C PRO A 378 10.23 -21.00 -15.32
N ASP A 379 10.21 -21.14 -13.99
CA ASP A 379 9.15 -21.72 -13.19
C ASP A 379 8.11 -20.70 -12.71
N SER A 380 8.19 -19.46 -13.15
CA SER A 380 7.23 -18.42 -12.77
C SER A 380 5.86 -18.66 -13.40
N PRO A 381 4.76 -18.19 -12.75
CA PRO A 381 3.42 -18.29 -13.32
C PRO A 381 3.28 -17.66 -14.71
N LEU A 382 4.08 -16.61 -15.00
CA LEU A 382 4.11 -15.95 -16.31
C LEU A 382 4.65 -16.86 -17.43
N ARG A 383 5.50 -17.85 -17.10
CA ARG A 383 6.13 -18.75 -18.08
C ARG A 383 5.36 -20.05 -18.28
N GLN A 384 4.40 -20.33 -17.39
CA GLN A 384 3.57 -21.54 -17.44
C GLN A 384 2.23 -21.31 -18.15
N SER A 385 1.89 -20.08 -18.46
CA SER A 385 0.70 -19.65 -19.22
C SER A 385 1.03 -19.58 -20.72
#